data_eead257766132a098bb14b350b3db969
#
_entry.id   eead257766132a098bb14b350b3db969
#
_cell.length_a   1.000
_cell.length_b   1.000
_cell.length_c   1.000
_cell.angle_alpha   90.00
_cell.angle_beta   90.00
_cell.angle_gamma   90.00
#
_symmetry.space_group_name_H-M   'P 1'
#
loop_
_entity.id
_entity.type
_entity.pdbx_description
1 polymer ?
#
loop_
_entity_poly.entity_id
_entity_poly.type
_entity_poly.pdbx_seq_one_letter_code
_entity_poly.pdbx_strand_id
1 'polypeptide(L)'
;MSWIDAGPLDLGDGETRSLAVGRRMVAVARSGDEYFAIEDVCTHDGAELTGGEIEGAEIICPRHGARFCLRTGEALTPPAYEPVRVFPTRIDDGRLWIRAD
;
A
#
# COMPACT_ATOMS: atom_id res chain seq x y z
N MET A 1 -20.60 0.74 0.02
CA MET A 1 -19.15 1.01 -0.03
C MET A 1 -18.91 2.47 0.21
N SER A 2 -18.14 2.76 1.24
CA SER A 2 -17.90 4.14 1.66
C SER A 2 -16.43 4.50 1.55
N TRP A 3 -16.17 5.74 1.22
CA TRP A 3 -14.83 6.28 1.31
C TRP A 3 -14.52 6.55 2.77
N ILE A 4 -13.35 6.12 3.21
CA ILE A 4 -12.88 6.25 4.59
C ILE A 4 -11.74 7.24 4.61
N ASP A 5 -11.80 8.21 5.52
CA ASP A 5 -10.76 9.22 5.69
C ASP A 5 -9.49 8.56 6.24
N ALA A 6 -8.44 8.56 5.45
CA ALA A 6 -7.16 7.96 5.81
C ALA A 6 -6.15 8.99 6.33
N GLY A 7 -6.60 10.22 6.56
CA GLY A 7 -5.78 11.26 7.16
C GLY A 7 -5.20 12.25 6.18
N PRO A 8 -4.36 13.16 6.68
CA PRO A 8 -3.76 14.18 5.84
C PRO A 8 -2.72 13.62 4.89
N LEU A 9 -2.41 14.37 3.84
CA LEU A 9 -1.38 14.02 2.87
C LEU A 9 -0.01 14.42 3.41
N ASP A 10 0.47 13.72 4.42
CA ASP A 10 1.68 14.09 5.15
C ASP A 10 2.82 13.08 5.04
N LEU A 11 2.69 12.07 4.18
CA LEU A 11 3.79 11.15 3.90
C LEU A 11 4.83 11.83 3.03
N GLY A 12 6.10 11.63 3.35
CA GLY A 12 7.20 12.00 2.47
C GLY A 12 7.29 11.04 1.28
N ASP A 13 8.01 11.46 0.26
CA ASP A 13 8.25 10.63 -0.92
C ASP A 13 8.96 9.34 -0.51
N GLY A 14 8.42 8.20 -0.91
CA GLY A 14 8.96 6.89 -0.58
C GLY A 14 8.60 6.38 0.80
N GLU A 15 7.76 7.10 1.54
CA GLU A 15 7.33 6.67 2.87
C GLU A 15 6.08 5.81 2.82
N THR A 16 5.92 4.98 3.85
CA THR A 16 4.76 4.13 4.02
C THR A 16 4.19 4.31 5.41
N ARG A 17 2.90 4.00 5.55
CA ARG A 17 2.22 4.04 6.85
C ARG A 17 1.17 2.92 6.91
N SER A 18 1.13 2.22 8.04
CA SER A 18 0.11 1.20 8.28
C SER A 18 -1.12 1.85 8.89
N LEU A 19 -2.29 1.43 8.45
CA LEU A 19 -3.56 2.00 8.86
C LEU A 19 -4.62 0.91 8.97
N ALA A 20 -5.33 0.88 10.09
CA ALA A 20 -6.45 -0.04 10.25
C ALA A 20 -7.68 0.57 9.58
N VAL A 21 -8.28 -0.16 8.64
CA VAL A 21 -9.49 0.26 7.94
C VAL A 21 -10.50 -0.87 8.10
N GLY A 22 -11.42 -0.70 9.05
CA GLY A 22 -12.33 -1.77 9.44
C GLY A 22 -11.54 -2.94 10.02
N ARG A 23 -11.67 -4.09 9.42
CA ARG A 23 -10.95 -5.31 9.85
C ARG A 23 -9.67 -5.55 9.07
N ARG A 24 -9.30 -4.63 8.21
CA ARG A 24 -8.13 -4.79 7.34
C ARG A 24 -7.01 -3.88 7.79
N MET A 25 -5.78 -4.37 7.68
CA MET A 25 -4.61 -3.53 7.77
C MET A 25 -4.22 -3.10 6.37
N VAL A 26 -4.08 -1.81 6.18
CA VAL A 26 -3.79 -1.20 4.87
C VAL A 26 -2.45 -0.51 4.96
N ALA A 27 -1.59 -0.75 3.98
CA ALA A 27 -0.35 -0.01 3.82
C ALA A 27 -0.62 1.13 2.84
N VAL A 28 -0.40 2.35 3.32
CA VAL A 28 -0.44 3.55 2.47
C VAL A 28 0.98 3.88 2.08
N ALA A 29 1.20 4.08 0.79
CA ALA A 29 2.53 4.37 0.25
C ALA A 29 2.46 5.63 -0.61
N ARG A 30 3.52 6.42 -0.58
CA ARG A 30 3.64 7.57 -1.45
C ARG A 30 4.85 7.42 -2.37
N SER A 31 4.65 7.67 -3.66
CA SER A 31 5.72 7.74 -4.65
C SER A 31 5.49 8.97 -5.52
N GLY A 32 6.38 9.94 -5.42
CA GLY A 32 6.20 11.23 -6.11
C GLY A 32 4.93 11.91 -5.62
N ASP A 33 4.03 12.22 -6.55
CA ASP A 33 2.75 12.85 -6.22
C ASP A 33 1.61 11.86 -6.05
N GLU A 34 1.90 10.57 -6.14
CA GLU A 34 0.87 9.53 -6.07
C GLU A 34 0.83 8.85 -4.72
N TYR A 35 -0.38 8.57 -4.26
CA TYR A 35 -0.64 7.77 -3.06
C TYR A 35 -1.30 6.47 -3.44
N PHE A 36 -0.88 5.38 -2.79
CA PHE A 36 -1.39 4.05 -3.04
C PHE A 36 -1.84 3.42 -1.74
N ALA A 37 -2.84 2.53 -1.83
CA ALA A 37 -3.30 1.76 -0.68
C ALA A 37 -3.38 0.30 -1.08
N ILE A 38 -2.67 -0.54 -0.34
CA ILE A 38 -2.67 -1.98 -0.56
C ILE A 38 -2.89 -2.68 0.77
N GLU A 39 -3.32 -3.92 0.72
CA GLU A 39 -3.39 -4.72 1.94
C GLU A 39 -1.99 -4.89 2.51
N ASP A 40 -1.84 -4.67 3.83
CA ASP A 40 -0.53 -4.65 4.47
C ASP A 40 -0.10 -6.08 4.81
N VAL A 41 0.07 -6.87 3.76
CA VAL A 41 0.46 -8.26 3.90
C VAL A 41 1.31 -8.69 2.70
N CYS A 42 2.47 -9.27 2.99
CA CYS A 42 3.25 -9.95 1.96
C CYS A 42 2.62 -11.33 1.74
N THR A 43 2.21 -11.63 0.52
CA THR A 43 1.52 -12.88 0.22
C THR A 43 2.43 -14.10 0.35
N HIS A 44 3.73 -13.89 0.46
CA HIS A 44 4.69 -14.97 0.67
C HIS A 44 4.63 -15.53 2.10
N ASP A 45 4.66 -14.65 3.10
CA ASP A 45 4.78 -15.11 4.49
C ASP A 45 3.85 -14.38 5.48
N GLY A 46 3.01 -13.48 4.99
CA GLY A 46 2.09 -12.74 5.84
C GLY A 46 2.70 -11.55 6.58
N ALA A 47 3.96 -11.22 6.32
CA ALA A 47 4.62 -10.08 6.96
C ALA A 47 4.04 -8.77 6.45
N GLU A 48 4.18 -7.71 7.24
CA GLU A 48 3.75 -6.38 6.83
C GLU A 48 4.61 -5.86 5.69
N LEU A 49 3.97 -5.17 4.74
CA LEU A 49 4.67 -4.48 3.65
C LEU A 49 5.08 -3.07 4.07
N THR A 50 4.42 -2.51 5.07
CA THR A 50 4.78 -1.19 5.62
C THR A 50 6.24 -1.20 6.06
N GLY A 51 6.97 -0.16 5.69
CA GLY A 51 8.41 -0.06 5.93
C GLY A 51 9.26 -0.55 4.78
N GLY A 52 8.65 -1.17 3.77
CA GLY A 52 9.37 -1.56 2.58
C GLY A 52 9.79 -0.37 1.74
N GLU A 53 10.87 -0.55 0.97
CA GLU A 53 11.33 0.49 0.06
C GLU A 53 10.36 0.67 -1.10
N ILE A 54 10.23 1.93 -1.54
CA ILE A 54 9.40 2.27 -2.69
C ILE A 54 10.34 2.64 -3.83
N GLU A 55 10.16 1.98 -4.99
CA GLU A 55 10.88 2.30 -6.22
C GLU A 55 9.85 2.50 -7.32
N GLY A 56 9.61 3.74 -7.72
CA GLY A 56 8.55 4.04 -8.67
C GLY A 56 7.21 3.57 -8.13
N ALA A 57 6.50 2.74 -8.89
CA ALA A 57 5.22 2.18 -8.47
C ALA A 57 5.36 0.77 -7.91
N GLU A 58 6.49 0.46 -7.28
CA GLU A 58 6.74 -0.85 -6.68
C GLU A 58 7.08 -0.72 -5.21
N ILE A 59 6.63 -1.68 -4.41
CA ILE A 59 7.02 -1.80 -3.01
C ILE A 59 7.79 -3.11 -2.82
N ILE A 60 8.86 -3.03 -2.04
CA ILE A 60 9.74 -4.17 -1.78
C ILE A 60 9.48 -4.67 -0.37
N CYS A 61 9.07 -5.94 -0.25
CA CYS A 61 8.82 -6.55 1.06
C CYS A 61 10.11 -6.50 1.89
N PRO A 62 10.06 -5.95 3.12
CA PRO A 62 11.28 -5.78 3.90
C PRO A 62 11.89 -7.10 4.39
N ARG A 63 11.15 -8.20 4.31
CA ARG A 63 11.66 -9.47 4.82
C ARG A 63 12.53 -10.23 3.81
N HIS A 64 12.04 -10.41 2.58
CA HIS A 64 12.70 -11.25 1.60
C HIS A 64 12.88 -10.59 0.24
N GLY A 65 12.55 -9.31 0.13
CA GLY A 65 12.77 -8.55 -1.09
C GLY A 65 11.79 -8.81 -2.22
N ALA A 66 10.69 -9.49 -1.94
CA ALA A 66 9.64 -9.66 -2.95
C ALA A 66 9.06 -8.30 -3.35
N ARG A 67 8.80 -8.11 -4.64
CA ARG A 67 8.28 -6.84 -5.16
C ARG A 67 6.83 -6.98 -5.60
N PHE A 68 6.06 -5.95 -5.30
CA PHE A 68 4.66 -5.87 -5.69
C PHE A 68 4.39 -4.56 -6.41
N CYS A 69 3.55 -4.61 -7.44
CA CYS A 69 3.12 -3.40 -8.12
C CYS A 69 2.07 -2.67 -7.28
N LEU A 70 2.34 -1.41 -6.95
CA LEU A 70 1.41 -0.62 -6.14
C LEU A 70 0.12 -0.28 -6.88
N ARG A 71 0.13 -0.29 -8.22
CA ARG A 71 -1.05 0.04 -9.02
C ARG A 71 -2.01 -1.14 -9.16
N THR A 72 -1.46 -2.35 -9.29
CA THR A 72 -2.26 -3.54 -9.60
C THR A 72 -2.24 -4.59 -8.50
N GLY A 73 -1.25 -4.53 -7.61
CA GLY A 73 -1.04 -5.57 -6.60
C GLY A 73 -0.31 -6.79 -7.11
N GLU A 74 0.07 -6.80 -8.37
CA GLU A 74 0.74 -7.96 -8.96
C GLU A 74 2.05 -8.26 -8.25
N ALA A 75 2.29 -9.56 -7.96
CA ALA A 75 3.57 -10.02 -7.45
C ALA A 75 4.57 -10.05 -8.62
N LEU A 76 5.62 -9.25 -8.51
CA LEU A 76 6.55 -9.05 -9.62
C LEU A 76 7.77 -9.93 -9.54
N THR A 77 8.18 -10.34 -8.33
CA THR A 77 9.37 -11.16 -8.15
C THR A 77 9.16 -12.21 -7.07
N PRO A 78 9.86 -13.37 -7.18
CA PRO A 78 9.86 -14.33 -6.07
C PRO A 78 10.47 -13.70 -4.81
N PRO A 79 10.16 -14.23 -3.62
CA PRO A 79 9.39 -15.44 -3.36
C PRO A 79 7.87 -15.26 -3.31
N ALA A 80 7.32 -14.12 -3.70
CA ALA A 80 5.89 -13.92 -3.76
C ALA A 80 5.37 -14.24 -5.16
N TYR A 81 4.27 -14.99 -5.21
CA TYR A 81 3.67 -15.42 -6.47
C TYR A 81 2.21 -15.01 -6.60
N GLU A 82 1.59 -14.62 -5.50
CA GLU A 82 0.19 -14.21 -5.50
C GLU A 82 0.08 -12.70 -5.33
N PRO A 83 -0.92 -12.07 -5.98
CA PRO A 83 -1.08 -10.61 -5.87
C PRO A 83 -1.53 -10.20 -4.49
N VAL A 84 -1.22 -8.97 -4.11
CA VAL A 84 -1.77 -8.32 -2.93
C VAL A 84 -2.99 -7.50 -3.37
N ARG A 85 -3.96 -7.36 -2.47
CA ARG A 85 -5.16 -6.58 -2.75
C ARG A 85 -4.81 -5.09 -2.77
N VAL A 86 -5.34 -4.37 -3.77
CA VAL A 86 -5.22 -2.92 -3.84
C VAL A 86 -6.58 -2.29 -3.60
N PHE A 87 -6.56 -1.08 -3.05
CA PHE A 87 -7.78 -0.35 -2.72
C PHE A 87 -7.81 0.97 -3.47
N PRO A 88 -8.96 1.38 -4.00
CA PRO A 88 -9.08 2.69 -4.63
C PRO A 88 -8.74 3.81 -3.66
N THR A 89 -8.05 4.82 -4.16
CA THR A 89 -7.70 6.01 -3.39
C THR A 89 -8.26 7.25 -4.07
N ARG A 90 -8.51 8.28 -3.28
CA ARG A 90 -8.93 9.58 -3.76
C ARG A 90 -8.33 10.65 -2.88
N ILE A 91 -7.88 11.74 -3.49
CA ILE A 91 -7.39 12.91 -2.78
C ILE A 91 -8.47 13.98 -2.89
N ASP A 92 -8.91 14.48 -1.76
CA ASP A 92 -9.94 15.50 -1.71
C ASP A 92 -9.72 16.37 -0.48
N ASP A 93 -9.67 17.68 -0.69
CA ASP A 93 -9.53 18.68 0.36
C ASP A 93 -8.29 18.44 1.23
N GLY A 94 -7.16 18.07 0.61
CA GLY A 94 -5.91 17.85 1.29
C GLY A 94 -5.85 16.57 2.11
N ARG A 95 -6.79 15.66 1.92
CA ARG A 95 -6.84 14.40 2.66
C ARG A 95 -6.91 13.21 1.71
N LEU A 96 -6.42 12.08 2.20
CA LEU A 96 -6.47 10.82 1.48
C LEU A 96 -7.73 10.05 1.91
N TRP A 97 -8.45 9.55 0.93
CA TRP A 97 -9.62 8.71 1.15
C TRP A 97 -9.39 7.35 0.51
N ILE A 98 -9.77 6.30 1.21
CA ILE A 98 -9.59 4.92 0.76
C ILE A 98 -10.94 4.23 0.79
N ARG A 99 -11.21 3.41 -0.23
CA ARG A 99 -12.41 2.58 -0.25
C ARG A 99 -12.00 1.12 -0.05
N ALA A 100 -12.13 0.65 1.17
CA ALA A 100 -11.80 -0.72 1.55
C ALA A 100 -13.00 -1.37 2.20
N ASP A 101 -13.47 -2.47 1.65
CA ASP A 101 -14.64 -3.20 2.15
C ASP A 101 -14.32 -4.68 2.36
#